data_5534011c03a1a1390aa6534353367b27
#
_entry.id   5534011c03a1a1390aa6534353367b27
#
_cell.length_a   1.000
_cell.length_b   1.000
_cell.length_c   1.000
_cell.angle_alpha   90.00
_cell.angle_beta   90.00
_cell.angle_gamma   90.00
#
_symmetry.space_group_name_H-M   'P 1'
#
loop_
_entity.id
_entity.type
_entity.pdbx_description
1 polymer ?
#
loop_
_entity_poly.entity_id
_entity_poly.type
_entity_poly.pdbx_seq_one_letter_code
_entity_poly.pdbx_strand_id
1 'polypeptide(L)'
;MKGIILAGGKGTRLYPLTISISKQILPVYDKPMVYYPLSMLMLAGIREILIISTPDALDDFRNLLGTGEQWGLSFQYAPQAEPRGLADAFIVGREFIGDSSVCLILGDNIFYGQGLVTLLHESAELKEGALIFGYPVNDPHRYGIVEFDEAGKAVSIEEKPEHPRSHFAVPGIYFYDNQVVRIAEELKPSPRGEIEITDLNRVYLERGQLNVIRFGRGIAWLDAGTHESLLEAANFVRVVQNRQGLMIASPEEIAFRRGYVNAAQLRTLADGMANTAYADYLLQILEERS
;
A
#
# COMPACT_ATOMS: atom_id res chain seq x y z
N MET A 1 11.33 7.56 7.93
CA MET A 1 10.75 6.25 7.56
C MET A 1 10.90 6.04 6.07
N LYS A 2 11.17 4.81 5.60
CA LYS A 2 11.20 4.42 4.19
C LYS A 2 9.95 3.62 3.82
N GLY A 3 9.62 3.51 2.54
CA GLY A 3 8.45 2.79 2.06
C GLY A 3 8.81 1.57 1.22
N ILE A 4 8.02 0.50 1.31
CA ILE A 4 8.09 -0.64 0.41
C ILE A 4 6.70 -0.84 -0.20
N ILE A 5 6.63 -0.89 -1.52
CA ILE A 5 5.45 -1.38 -2.25
C ILE A 5 5.75 -2.82 -2.67
N LEU A 6 5.02 -3.77 -2.10
CA LEU A 6 5.13 -5.17 -2.53
C LEU A 6 4.14 -5.42 -3.68
N ALA A 7 4.67 -5.44 -4.87
CA ALA A 7 3.95 -5.62 -6.13
C ALA A 7 4.29 -6.97 -6.79
N GLY A 8 4.57 -7.98 -5.98
CA GLY A 8 4.90 -9.33 -6.41
C GLY A 8 3.68 -10.22 -6.64
N GLY A 9 3.97 -11.46 -7.04
CA GLY A 9 2.96 -12.49 -7.27
C GLY A 9 2.46 -12.58 -8.71
N LYS A 10 2.09 -13.80 -9.14
CA LYS A 10 1.67 -14.09 -10.53
C LYS A 10 0.28 -13.61 -10.90
N GLY A 11 -0.52 -13.14 -9.94
CA GLY A 11 -1.88 -12.65 -10.18
C GLY A 11 -2.83 -13.69 -10.79
N THR A 12 -2.62 -14.98 -10.55
CA THR A 12 -3.34 -16.09 -11.22
C THR A 12 -4.86 -16.04 -11.06
N ARG A 13 -5.36 -15.43 -9.99
CA ARG A 13 -6.80 -15.22 -9.77
C ARG A 13 -7.44 -14.24 -10.76
N LEU A 14 -6.62 -13.47 -11.49
CA LEU A 14 -7.03 -12.53 -12.52
C LEU A 14 -6.74 -13.02 -13.95
N TYR A 15 -6.36 -14.29 -14.13
CA TYR A 15 -6.20 -14.82 -15.47
C TYR A 15 -7.53 -14.74 -16.26
N PRO A 16 -7.47 -14.40 -17.58
CA PRO A 16 -6.26 -14.22 -18.41
C PRO A 16 -5.64 -12.81 -18.37
N LEU A 17 -6.17 -11.83 -17.64
CA LEU A 17 -5.71 -10.44 -17.65
C LEU A 17 -4.21 -10.29 -17.27
N THR A 18 -3.72 -11.17 -16.39
CA THR A 18 -2.37 -11.10 -15.83
C THR A 18 -1.41 -12.15 -16.40
N ILE A 19 -1.69 -12.71 -17.59
CA ILE A 19 -0.77 -13.64 -18.27
C ILE A 19 0.52 -12.92 -18.69
N SER A 20 0.41 -11.69 -19.20
CA SER A 20 1.51 -10.92 -19.78
C SER A 20 1.80 -9.60 -19.08
N ILE A 21 1.09 -9.28 -18.02
CA ILE A 21 1.26 -8.01 -17.28
C ILE A 21 1.09 -8.24 -15.79
N SER A 22 1.87 -7.55 -14.97
CA SER A 22 1.69 -7.56 -13.53
C SER A 22 0.32 -6.99 -13.13
N LYS A 23 -0.34 -7.64 -12.16
CA LYS A 23 -1.63 -7.19 -11.63
C LYS A 23 -1.62 -5.71 -11.25
N GLN A 24 -0.57 -5.25 -10.62
CA GLN A 24 -0.46 -3.89 -10.10
C GLN A 24 -0.30 -2.81 -11.17
N ILE A 25 -0.11 -3.21 -12.43
CA ILE A 25 -0.11 -2.31 -13.59
C ILE A 25 -1.48 -2.25 -14.26
N LEU A 26 -2.37 -3.22 -14.00
CA LEU A 26 -3.74 -3.16 -14.49
C LEU A 26 -4.43 -1.86 -14.06
N PRO A 27 -5.29 -1.29 -14.90
CA PRO A 27 -6.01 -0.08 -14.56
C PRO A 27 -7.08 -0.34 -13.49
N VAL A 28 -7.15 0.55 -12.51
CA VAL A 28 -8.31 0.69 -11.63
C VAL A 28 -8.96 2.02 -11.98
N TYR A 29 -10.02 1.96 -12.78
CA TYR A 29 -10.70 3.07 -13.42
C TYR A 29 -9.80 3.84 -14.40
N ASP A 30 -9.14 4.91 -13.97
CA ASP A 30 -8.45 5.89 -14.81
C ASP A 30 -6.92 5.87 -14.69
N LYS A 31 -6.36 5.02 -13.81
CA LYS A 31 -4.91 4.96 -13.57
C LYS A 31 -4.43 3.57 -13.15
N PRO A 32 -3.11 3.28 -13.25
CA PRO A 32 -2.53 2.00 -12.82
C PRO A 32 -2.78 1.74 -11.33
N MET A 33 -3.06 0.49 -10.99
CA MET A 33 -3.34 0.06 -9.60
C MET A 33 -2.24 0.50 -8.62
N VAL A 34 -0.98 0.43 -9.00
CA VAL A 34 0.16 0.79 -8.15
C VAL A 34 0.16 2.28 -7.71
N TYR A 35 -0.57 3.17 -8.41
CA TYR A 35 -0.69 4.57 -8.02
C TYR A 35 -1.43 4.75 -6.69
N TYR A 36 -2.34 3.84 -6.35
CA TYR A 36 -3.09 3.89 -5.08
C TYR A 36 -2.18 3.64 -3.87
N PRO A 37 -1.44 2.52 -3.76
CA PRO A 37 -0.50 2.34 -2.65
C PRO A 37 0.65 3.35 -2.67
N LEU A 38 1.15 3.77 -3.84
CA LEU A 38 2.13 4.85 -3.95
C LEU A 38 1.61 6.13 -3.29
N SER A 39 0.38 6.50 -3.60
CA SER A 39 -0.27 7.69 -3.03
C SER A 39 -0.40 7.61 -1.50
N MET A 40 -0.63 6.43 -0.94
CA MET A 40 -0.66 6.25 0.52
C MET A 40 0.69 6.56 1.16
N LEU A 41 1.79 6.07 0.58
CA LEU A 41 3.13 6.37 1.06
C LEU A 41 3.45 7.87 0.94
N MET A 42 3.09 8.51 -0.17
CA MET A 42 3.24 9.95 -0.37
C MET A 42 2.45 10.77 0.66
N LEU A 43 1.20 10.37 0.94
CA LEU A 43 0.35 11.00 1.96
C LEU A 43 0.89 10.79 3.38
N ALA A 44 1.56 9.69 3.66
CA ALA A 44 2.31 9.46 4.90
C ALA A 44 3.59 10.30 5.02
N GLY A 45 3.99 11.02 3.96
CA GLY A 45 5.23 11.80 3.94
C GLY A 45 6.47 11.00 3.55
N ILE A 46 6.30 9.75 3.09
CA ILE A 46 7.39 8.85 2.73
C ILE A 46 7.82 9.12 1.29
N ARG A 47 9.10 9.40 1.08
CA ARG A 47 9.66 9.80 -0.23
C ARG A 47 10.68 8.83 -0.80
N GLU A 48 11.34 8.03 0.03
CA GLU A 48 12.23 6.95 -0.39
C GLU A 48 11.44 5.65 -0.43
N ILE A 49 11.26 5.06 -1.61
CA ILE A 49 10.35 3.93 -1.83
C ILE A 49 11.05 2.83 -2.64
N LEU A 50 10.98 1.60 -2.12
CA LEU A 50 11.41 0.40 -2.81
C LEU A 50 10.18 -0.29 -3.42
N ILE A 51 10.23 -0.55 -4.72
CA ILE A 51 9.24 -1.37 -5.42
C ILE A 51 9.80 -2.79 -5.52
N ILE A 52 9.13 -3.74 -4.89
CA ILE A 52 9.49 -5.15 -4.96
C ILE A 52 8.49 -5.87 -5.87
N SER A 53 8.98 -6.51 -6.92
CA SER A 53 8.16 -7.25 -7.87
C SER A 53 8.86 -8.51 -8.38
N THR A 54 8.19 -9.29 -9.24
CA THR A 54 8.84 -10.41 -9.94
C THR A 54 9.89 -9.88 -10.90
N PRO A 55 10.97 -10.63 -11.18
CA PRO A 55 12.01 -10.20 -12.13
C PRO A 55 11.44 -9.74 -13.47
N ASP A 56 10.46 -10.48 -14.02
CA ASP A 56 9.87 -10.21 -15.33
C ASP A 56 9.05 -8.91 -15.38
N ALA A 57 8.49 -8.48 -14.24
CA ALA A 57 7.64 -7.29 -14.19
C ALA A 57 8.41 -6.00 -13.80
N LEU A 58 9.66 -6.11 -13.34
CA LEU A 58 10.40 -4.94 -12.83
C LEU A 58 10.62 -3.87 -13.90
N ASP A 59 10.85 -4.26 -15.16
CA ASP A 59 11.08 -3.30 -16.24
C ASP A 59 9.81 -2.52 -16.57
N ASP A 60 8.64 -3.14 -16.47
CA ASP A 60 7.35 -2.45 -16.62
C ASP A 60 7.15 -1.39 -15.53
N PHE A 61 7.49 -1.72 -14.28
CA PHE A 61 7.46 -0.74 -13.18
C PHE A 61 8.46 0.39 -13.37
N ARG A 62 9.68 0.10 -13.82
CA ARG A 62 10.69 1.12 -14.14
C ARG A 62 10.22 2.04 -15.26
N ASN A 63 9.61 1.48 -16.31
CA ASN A 63 9.06 2.26 -17.41
C ASN A 63 7.88 3.15 -16.97
N LEU A 64 7.03 2.66 -16.06
CA LEU A 64 5.86 3.38 -15.56
C LEU A 64 6.23 4.48 -14.56
N LEU A 65 7.08 4.15 -13.59
CA LEU A 65 7.34 4.99 -12.41
C LEU A 65 8.66 5.79 -12.51
N GLY A 66 9.59 5.38 -13.38
CA GLY A 66 10.90 6.02 -13.53
C GLY A 66 11.75 5.99 -12.26
N THR A 67 12.43 7.09 -11.98
CA THR A 67 13.22 7.28 -10.75
C THR A 67 12.41 7.88 -9.59
N GLY A 68 11.21 8.39 -9.87
CA GLY A 68 10.36 9.11 -8.92
C GLY A 68 10.65 10.60 -8.83
N GLU A 69 11.75 11.09 -9.44
CA GLU A 69 12.15 12.50 -9.38
C GLU A 69 11.07 13.45 -9.91
N GLN A 70 10.29 13.02 -10.90
CA GLN A 70 9.17 13.78 -11.45
C GLN A 70 8.12 14.15 -10.40
N TRP A 71 8.02 13.38 -9.31
CA TRP A 71 7.12 13.62 -8.18
C TRP A 71 7.88 14.06 -6.91
N GLY A 72 9.18 14.34 -7.01
CA GLY A 72 10.04 14.65 -5.88
C GLY A 72 10.27 13.46 -4.93
N LEU A 73 10.19 12.24 -5.45
CA LEU A 73 10.43 10.97 -4.76
C LEU A 73 11.76 10.34 -5.23
N SER A 74 12.15 9.25 -4.56
CA SER A 74 13.29 8.42 -4.96
C SER A 74 12.87 6.96 -4.95
N PHE A 75 12.90 6.30 -6.12
CA PHE A 75 12.54 4.89 -6.26
C PHE A 75 13.76 4.01 -6.40
N GLN A 76 13.71 2.86 -5.73
CA GLN A 76 14.56 1.71 -5.98
C GLN A 76 13.68 0.52 -6.35
N TYR A 77 14.29 -0.49 -6.99
CA TYR A 77 13.60 -1.65 -7.52
C TYR A 77 14.37 -2.91 -7.15
N ALA A 78 13.67 -3.89 -6.56
CA ALA A 78 14.28 -5.16 -6.19
C ALA A 78 13.42 -6.35 -6.65
N PRO A 79 14.07 -7.43 -7.15
CA PRO A 79 13.34 -8.63 -7.55
C PRO A 79 13.00 -9.50 -6.31
N GLN A 80 11.76 -10.00 -6.27
CA GLN A 80 11.36 -11.15 -5.48
C GLN A 80 11.09 -12.30 -6.44
N ALA A 81 12.10 -13.18 -6.63
CA ALA A 81 12.05 -14.24 -7.62
C ALA A 81 11.00 -15.33 -7.31
N GLU A 82 10.76 -15.57 -6.01
CA GLU A 82 9.82 -16.57 -5.52
C GLU A 82 8.81 -15.93 -4.57
N PRO A 83 7.54 -16.38 -4.57
CA PRO A 83 6.51 -15.85 -3.66
C PRO A 83 6.69 -16.44 -2.23
N ARG A 84 7.75 -16.01 -1.54
CA ARG A 84 8.11 -16.51 -0.22
C ARG A 84 7.31 -15.90 0.93
N GLY A 85 6.27 -15.14 0.64
CA GLY A 85 5.43 -14.49 1.63
C GLY A 85 5.65 -12.99 1.74
N LEU A 86 4.76 -12.31 2.50
CA LEU A 86 4.80 -10.84 2.61
C LEU A 86 5.97 -10.36 3.45
N ALA A 87 6.33 -11.07 4.51
CA ALA A 87 7.44 -10.68 5.37
C ALA A 87 8.82 -10.84 4.72
N ASP A 88 8.94 -11.64 3.65
CA ASP A 88 10.16 -11.72 2.82
C ASP A 88 10.54 -10.36 2.20
N ALA A 89 9.59 -9.44 2.04
CA ALA A 89 9.86 -8.08 1.55
C ALA A 89 10.89 -7.34 2.41
N PHE A 90 10.96 -7.59 3.71
CA PHE A 90 11.94 -6.97 4.60
C PHE A 90 13.33 -7.57 4.43
N ILE A 91 13.42 -8.86 4.09
CA ILE A 91 14.67 -9.55 3.79
C ILE A 91 15.23 -9.04 2.44
N VAL A 92 14.38 -9.00 1.41
CA VAL A 92 14.74 -8.45 0.09
C VAL A 92 15.12 -6.97 0.19
N GLY A 93 14.41 -6.20 1.00
CA GLY A 93 14.61 -4.76 1.19
C GLY A 93 15.66 -4.39 2.23
N ARG A 94 16.39 -5.33 2.83
CA ARG A 94 17.30 -5.08 3.97
C ARG A 94 18.28 -3.94 3.74
N GLU A 95 18.98 -3.96 2.60
CA GLU A 95 19.96 -2.92 2.27
C GLU A 95 19.31 -1.54 2.07
N PHE A 96 18.14 -1.52 1.43
CA PHE A 96 17.36 -0.31 1.25
C PHE A 96 16.87 0.24 2.60
N ILE A 97 16.32 -0.61 3.48
CA ILE A 97 15.81 -0.20 4.80
C ILE A 97 16.96 0.40 5.64
N GLY A 98 18.12 -0.27 5.69
CA GLY A 98 19.25 0.15 6.52
C GLY A 98 18.81 0.27 7.99
N ASP A 99 19.09 1.40 8.63
CA ASP A 99 18.74 1.67 10.03
C ASP A 99 17.37 2.38 10.20
N SER A 100 16.59 2.52 9.12
CA SER A 100 15.32 3.26 9.14
C SER A 100 14.16 2.37 9.61
N SER A 101 13.14 2.99 10.18
CA SER A 101 11.79 2.40 10.23
C SER A 101 11.21 2.28 8.83
N VAL A 102 10.24 1.40 8.61
CA VAL A 102 9.71 1.09 7.29
C VAL A 102 8.18 0.93 7.30
N CYS A 103 7.53 1.46 6.27
CA CYS A 103 6.15 1.17 5.94
C CYS A 103 6.11 0.18 4.76
N LEU A 104 5.45 -0.96 4.94
CA LEU A 104 5.13 -1.90 3.87
C LEU A 104 3.68 -1.69 3.45
N ILE A 105 3.44 -1.56 2.15
CA ILE A 105 2.09 -1.54 1.59
C ILE A 105 1.98 -2.55 0.44
N LEU A 106 0.85 -3.25 0.38
CA LEU A 106 0.57 -4.18 -0.71
C LEU A 106 0.13 -3.43 -1.96
N GLY A 107 0.67 -3.81 -3.10
CA GLY A 107 0.49 -3.13 -4.39
C GLY A 107 -0.92 -3.19 -4.97
N ASP A 108 -1.82 -3.97 -4.37
CA ASP A 108 -3.21 -4.15 -4.78
C ASP A 108 -4.23 -3.61 -3.77
N ASN A 109 -3.77 -2.90 -2.75
CA ASN A 109 -4.64 -2.34 -1.71
C ASN A 109 -4.96 -0.87 -2.00
N ILE A 110 -6.23 -0.55 -1.95
CA ILE A 110 -6.77 0.78 -2.19
C ILE A 110 -7.44 1.26 -0.91
N PHE A 111 -7.06 2.45 -0.46
CA PHE A 111 -7.63 3.09 0.72
C PHE A 111 -8.19 4.46 0.35
N TYR A 112 -9.35 4.79 0.91
CA TYR A 112 -9.94 6.11 0.76
C TYR A 112 -10.81 6.44 1.98
N GLY A 113 -10.74 7.68 2.46
CA GLY A 113 -11.63 8.13 3.53
C GLY A 113 -11.14 9.36 4.26
N GLN A 114 -12.07 9.95 4.98
CA GLN A 114 -11.80 11.13 5.79
C GLN A 114 -10.87 10.79 6.96
N GLY A 115 -9.88 11.66 7.22
CA GLY A 115 -8.92 11.49 8.30
C GLY A 115 -7.76 10.54 7.99
N LEU A 116 -7.81 9.83 6.84
CA LEU A 116 -6.76 8.88 6.45
C LEU A 116 -5.39 9.55 6.35
N VAL A 117 -5.31 10.76 5.81
CA VAL A 117 -4.04 11.51 5.66
C VAL A 117 -3.37 11.77 7.00
N THR A 118 -4.14 12.26 7.99
CA THR A 118 -3.64 12.50 9.35
C THR A 118 -3.16 11.21 9.99
N LEU A 119 -3.97 10.17 9.88
CA LEU A 119 -3.66 8.85 10.44
C LEU A 119 -2.37 8.26 9.85
N LEU A 120 -2.17 8.34 8.53
CA LEU A 120 -0.95 7.88 7.87
C LEU A 120 0.28 8.68 8.30
N HIS A 121 0.12 10.00 8.43
CA HIS A 121 1.22 10.86 8.86
C HIS A 121 1.65 10.53 10.29
N GLU A 122 0.68 10.41 11.22
CA GLU A 122 0.95 10.01 12.61
C GLU A 122 1.57 8.61 12.69
N SER A 123 1.11 7.66 11.85
CA SER A 123 1.68 6.31 11.79
C SER A 123 3.13 6.31 11.30
N ALA A 124 3.50 7.22 10.41
CA ALA A 124 4.87 7.36 9.90
C ALA A 124 5.85 7.92 10.94
N GLU A 125 5.36 8.49 12.04
CA GLU A 125 6.18 8.95 13.18
C GLU A 125 6.62 7.81 14.13
N LEU A 126 6.21 6.56 13.83
CA LEU A 126 6.57 5.37 14.62
C LEU A 126 8.10 5.27 14.82
N LYS A 127 8.53 5.17 16.08
CA LYS A 127 9.95 5.03 16.47
C LYS A 127 10.29 3.61 16.91
N GLU A 128 9.37 2.95 17.62
CA GLU A 128 9.58 1.63 18.21
C GLU A 128 8.33 0.77 18.03
N GLY A 129 8.53 -0.53 17.83
CA GLY A 129 7.47 -1.51 17.70
C GLY A 129 6.84 -1.55 16.31
N ALA A 130 5.59 -1.96 16.26
CA ALA A 130 4.79 -2.10 15.04
C ALA A 130 3.43 -1.41 15.21
N LEU A 131 2.91 -0.88 14.09
CA LEU A 131 1.57 -0.35 14.01
C LEU A 131 0.88 -0.93 12.78
N ILE A 132 -0.27 -1.54 12.98
CA ILE A 132 -1.13 -2.08 11.94
C ILE A 132 -2.56 -1.56 12.11
N PHE A 133 -3.43 -1.89 11.16
CA PHE A 133 -4.82 -1.48 11.21
C PHE A 133 -5.75 -2.67 11.32
N GLY A 134 -6.92 -2.46 11.91
CA GLY A 134 -8.03 -3.41 11.95
C GLY A 134 -9.22 -2.83 11.18
N TYR A 135 -9.69 -3.53 10.16
CA TYR A 135 -10.84 -3.14 9.34
C TYR A 135 -11.98 -4.16 9.47
N PRO A 136 -13.22 -3.73 9.79
CA PRO A 136 -14.33 -4.67 9.94
C PRO A 136 -14.74 -5.23 8.58
N VAL A 137 -14.79 -6.56 8.46
CA VAL A 137 -15.17 -7.29 7.25
C VAL A 137 -16.32 -8.26 7.50
N ASN A 138 -17.07 -8.57 6.45
CA ASN A 138 -18.13 -9.58 6.50
C ASN A 138 -17.60 -11.02 6.32
N ASP A 139 -16.48 -11.20 5.60
CA ASP A 139 -15.86 -12.49 5.35
C ASP A 139 -14.42 -12.52 5.91
N PRO A 140 -14.24 -12.82 7.20
CA PRO A 140 -12.94 -12.80 7.86
C PRO A 140 -12.00 -13.95 7.45
N HIS A 141 -12.50 -15.05 6.88
CA HIS A 141 -11.69 -16.23 6.53
C HIS A 141 -10.60 -15.97 5.47
N ARG A 142 -10.67 -14.82 4.79
CA ARG A 142 -9.75 -14.48 3.70
C ARG A 142 -8.48 -13.75 4.15
N TYR A 143 -8.45 -13.26 5.40
CA TYR A 143 -7.48 -12.29 5.88
C TYR A 143 -6.79 -12.73 7.17
N GLY A 144 -5.70 -12.07 7.51
CA GLY A 144 -5.21 -12.05 8.89
C GLY A 144 -6.23 -11.34 9.78
N ILE A 145 -6.62 -11.97 10.88
CA ILE A 145 -7.67 -11.46 11.79
C ILE A 145 -7.06 -11.08 13.13
N VAL A 146 -7.36 -9.88 13.62
CA VAL A 146 -6.97 -9.41 14.94
C VAL A 146 -8.16 -9.43 15.88
N GLU A 147 -7.95 -9.97 17.09
CA GLU A 147 -8.91 -9.99 18.18
C GLU A 147 -8.57 -8.92 19.23
N PHE A 148 -9.58 -8.28 19.80
CA PHE A 148 -9.43 -7.26 20.83
C PHE A 148 -10.11 -7.69 22.13
N ASP A 149 -9.52 -7.29 23.25
CA ASP A 149 -10.17 -7.37 24.55
C ASP A 149 -11.22 -6.26 24.77
N GLU A 150 -11.88 -6.26 25.92
CA GLU A 150 -12.89 -5.25 26.29
C GLU A 150 -12.30 -3.83 26.37
N ALA A 151 -11.02 -3.70 26.65
CA ALA A 151 -10.30 -2.41 26.67
C ALA A 151 -9.89 -1.93 25.27
N GLY A 152 -10.13 -2.77 24.22
CA GLY A 152 -9.76 -2.46 22.83
C GLY A 152 -8.30 -2.71 22.50
N LYS A 153 -7.56 -3.45 23.34
CA LYS A 153 -6.18 -3.88 23.07
C LYS A 153 -6.18 -5.18 22.27
N ALA A 154 -5.31 -5.28 21.27
CA ALA A 154 -5.12 -6.52 20.52
C ALA A 154 -4.58 -7.63 21.43
N VAL A 155 -5.22 -8.80 21.40
CA VAL A 155 -4.87 -9.98 22.23
C VAL A 155 -4.46 -11.19 21.42
N SER A 156 -4.91 -11.29 20.18
CA SER A 156 -4.50 -12.33 19.27
C SER A 156 -4.50 -11.86 17.82
N ILE A 157 -3.71 -12.52 16.99
CA ILE A 157 -3.69 -12.34 15.53
C ILE A 157 -3.52 -13.71 14.87
N GLU A 158 -4.35 -14.02 13.88
CA GLU A 158 -4.39 -15.33 13.22
C GLU A 158 -4.55 -15.17 11.70
N GLU A 159 -3.74 -15.91 10.92
CA GLU A 159 -3.80 -15.90 9.46
C GLU A 159 -4.91 -16.80 8.96
N LYS A 160 -5.90 -16.25 8.25
CA LYS A 160 -6.99 -16.96 7.59
C LYS A 160 -7.62 -18.07 8.45
N PRO A 161 -8.12 -17.72 9.65
CA PRO A 161 -8.64 -18.70 10.59
C PRO A 161 -9.86 -19.44 10.04
N GLU A 162 -9.95 -20.73 10.31
CA GLU A 162 -11.16 -21.52 10.01
C GLU A 162 -12.34 -21.09 10.91
N HIS A 163 -12.04 -20.70 12.15
CA HIS A 163 -13.01 -20.24 13.14
C HIS A 163 -12.59 -18.85 13.69
N PRO A 164 -12.85 -17.77 12.94
CA PRO A 164 -12.41 -16.44 13.33
C PRO A 164 -13.10 -15.97 14.61
N ARG A 165 -12.31 -15.45 15.56
CA ARG A 165 -12.81 -14.92 16.84
C ARG A 165 -13.23 -13.46 16.76
N SER A 166 -12.94 -12.82 15.62
CA SER A 166 -13.19 -11.40 15.37
C SER A 166 -13.53 -11.20 13.89
N HIS A 167 -14.11 -10.04 13.58
CA HIS A 167 -14.36 -9.58 12.21
C HIS A 167 -13.36 -8.48 11.76
N PHE A 168 -12.31 -8.22 12.54
CA PHE A 168 -11.33 -7.21 12.19
C PHE A 168 -10.18 -7.82 11.38
N ALA A 169 -10.23 -7.62 10.06
CA ALA A 169 -9.16 -7.98 9.15
C ALA A 169 -8.01 -6.98 9.24
N VAL A 170 -6.79 -7.44 9.00
CA VAL A 170 -5.60 -6.59 8.89
C VAL A 170 -5.39 -6.21 7.43
N PRO A 171 -5.62 -4.94 7.04
CA PRO A 171 -5.35 -4.46 5.70
C PRO A 171 -3.87 -4.46 5.36
N GLY A 172 -3.56 -4.46 4.07
CA GLY A 172 -2.20 -4.54 3.56
C GLY A 172 -1.38 -3.25 3.67
N ILE A 173 -1.38 -2.60 4.83
CA ILE A 173 -0.49 -1.49 5.16
C ILE A 173 0.02 -1.64 6.59
N TYR A 174 1.33 -1.59 6.78
CA TYR A 174 2.02 -1.96 8.01
C TYR A 174 3.18 -1.00 8.27
N PHE A 175 3.36 -0.57 9.52
CA PHE A 175 4.47 0.29 9.95
C PHE A 175 5.29 -0.43 11.00
N TYR A 176 6.61 -0.46 10.81
CA TYR A 176 7.52 -1.17 11.69
C TYR A 176 8.76 -0.33 12.02
N ASP A 177 9.30 -0.56 13.20
CA ASP A 177 10.65 -0.14 13.52
C ASP A 177 11.70 -0.99 12.75
N ASN A 178 12.97 -0.67 12.91
CA ASN A 178 14.06 -1.36 12.22
C ASN A 178 14.25 -2.83 12.63
N GLN A 179 13.73 -3.25 13.78
CA GLN A 179 13.84 -4.65 14.24
C GLN A 179 13.13 -5.62 13.29
N VAL A 180 12.22 -5.12 12.46
CA VAL A 180 11.43 -5.93 11.50
C VAL A 180 12.30 -6.79 10.60
N VAL A 181 13.47 -6.28 10.16
CA VAL A 181 14.38 -7.03 9.28
C VAL A 181 14.89 -8.28 9.97
N ARG A 182 15.41 -8.13 11.18
CA ARG A 182 15.92 -9.27 11.98
C ARG A 182 14.79 -10.24 12.33
N ILE A 183 13.63 -9.74 12.73
CA ILE A 183 12.50 -10.60 13.04
C ILE A 183 12.09 -11.41 11.81
N ALA A 184 12.00 -10.79 10.62
CA ALA A 184 11.68 -11.50 9.38
C ALA A 184 12.71 -12.58 9.02
N GLU A 185 14.00 -12.34 9.24
CA GLU A 185 15.09 -13.33 9.02
C GLU A 185 15.00 -14.52 9.98
N GLU A 186 14.50 -14.34 11.20
CA GLU A 186 14.36 -15.38 12.23
C GLU A 186 13.08 -16.22 12.06
N LEU A 187 12.08 -15.75 11.27
CA LEU A 187 10.83 -16.46 11.05
C LEU A 187 11.04 -17.73 10.20
N LYS A 188 10.29 -18.77 10.57
CA LYS A 188 10.22 -20.00 9.78
C LYS A 188 9.04 -19.93 8.82
N PRO A 189 9.19 -20.48 7.61
CA PRO A 189 8.06 -20.57 6.68
C PRO A 189 6.89 -21.36 7.31
N SER A 190 5.68 -20.89 7.04
CA SER A 190 4.43 -21.57 7.41
C SER A 190 4.28 -22.91 6.66
N PRO A 191 3.28 -23.74 6.98
CA PRO A 191 2.97 -24.94 6.19
C PRO A 191 2.69 -24.66 4.71
N ARG A 192 2.38 -23.40 4.34
CA ARG A 192 2.24 -22.94 2.95
C ARG A 192 3.57 -22.63 2.27
N GLY A 193 4.69 -22.68 3.00
CA GLY A 193 6.02 -22.29 2.51
C GLY A 193 6.26 -20.78 2.50
N GLU A 194 5.39 -19.99 3.14
CA GLU A 194 5.46 -18.51 3.16
C GLU A 194 5.97 -17.98 4.51
N ILE A 195 6.77 -16.93 4.48
CA ILE A 195 7.13 -16.13 5.66
C ILE A 195 5.97 -15.15 5.88
N GLU A 196 5.09 -15.51 6.82
CA GLU A 196 3.82 -14.84 7.01
C GLU A 196 3.98 -13.50 7.74
N ILE A 197 3.32 -12.46 7.22
CA ILE A 197 3.28 -11.15 7.89
C ILE A 197 2.52 -11.25 9.23
N THR A 198 1.57 -12.17 9.33
CA THR A 198 0.82 -12.43 10.55
C THR A 198 1.71 -13.00 11.66
N ASP A 199 2.67 -13.87 11.32
CA ASP A 199 3.63 -14.39 12.30
C ASP A 199 4.61 -13.31 12.76
N LEU A 200 5.02 -12.42 11.84
CA LEU A 200 5.82 -11.25 12.16
C LEU A 200 5.07 -10.33 13.15
N ASN A 201 3.81 -10.02 12.88
CA ASN A 201 2.96 -9.23 13.77
C ASN A 201 2.76 -9.92 15.14
N ARG A 202 2.67 -11.26 15.17
CA ARG A 202 2.55 -12.03 16.41
C ARG A 202 3.78 -11.86 17.29
N VAL A 203 5.00 -11.82 16.73
CA VAL A 203 6.23 -11.56 17.49
C VAL A 203 6.16 -10.19 18.18
N TYR A 204 5.69 -9.14 17.47
CA TYR A 204 5.51 -7.82 18.09
C TYR A 204 4.38 -7.82 19.15
N LEU A 205 3.30 -8.56 18.92
CA LEU A 205 2.22 -8.69 19.88
C LEU A 205 2.69 -9.35 21.19
N GLU A 206 3.43 -10.46 21.11
CA GLU A 206 3.98 -11.19 22.24
C GLU A 206 5.00 -10.36 23.05
N ARG A 207 5.71 -9.46 22.38
CA ARG A 207 6.62 -8.48 23.03
C ARG A 207 5.87 -7.27 23.63
N GLY A 208 4.55 -7.17 23.44
CA GLY A 208 3.78 -6.00 23.86
C GLY A 208 4.08 -4.73 23.04
N GLN A 209 4.63 -4.88 21.85
CA GLN A 209 5.08 -3.80 20.96
C GLN A 209 4.22 -3.64 19.70
N LEU A 210 3.06 -4.33 19.62
CA LEU A 210 2.10 -4.18 18.51
C LEU A 210 1.00 -3.20 18.89
N ASN A 211 0.89 -2.10 18.14
CA ASN A 211 -0.24 -1.20 18.19
C ASN A 211 -1.21 -1.52 17.04
N VAL A 212 -2.51 -1.57 17.34
CA VAL A 212 -3.54 -1.80 16.32
C VAL A 212 -4.57 -0.67 16.37
N ILE A 213 -4.69 0.08 15.28
CA ILE A 213 -5.69 1.15 15.14
C ILE A 213 -6.87 0.63 14.36
N ARG A 214 -8.08 0.71 14.93
CA ARG A 214 -9.30 0.32 14.22
C ARG A 214 -9.74 1.43 13.28
N PHE A 215 -9.89 1.11 12.00
CA PHE A 215 -10.46 2.01 11.03
C PHE A 215 -11.93 2.31 11.34
N GLY A 216 -12.27 3.58 11.29
CA GLY A 216 -13.64 4.05 11.47
C GLY A 216 -14.51 3.87 10.22
N ARG A 217 -15.82 4.14 10.36
CA ARG A 217 -16.82 4.01 9.28
C ARG A 217 -16.55 4.88 8.04
N GLY A 218 -15.75 5.91 8.15
CA GLY A 218 -15.44 6.83 7.05
C GLY A 218 -14.32 6.36 6.12
N ILE A 219 -13.71 5.20 6.39
CA ILE A 219 -12.60 4.66 5.58
C ILE A 219 -13.09 3.46 4.79
N ALA A 220 -12.83 3.45 3.50
CA ALA A 220 -12.98 2.32 2.61
C ALA A 220 -11.62 1.66 2.38
N TRP A 221 -11.59 0.33 2.45
CA TRP A 221 -10.48 -0.51 2.04
C TRP A 221 -10.98 -1.53 1.02
N LEU A 222 -10.29 -1.61 -0.12
CA LEU A 222 -10.60 -2.54 -1.21
C LEU A 222 -9.33 -3.31 -1.58
N ASP A 223 -9.47 -4.62 -1.75
CA ASP A 223 -8.43 -5.49 -2.30
C ASP A 223 -8.80 -5.83 -3.75
N ALA A 224 -7.99 -5.45 -4.72
CA ALA A 224 -8.26 -5.73 -6.12
C ALA A 224 -7.70 -7.11 -6.55
N GLY A 225 -8.01 -8.15 -5.78
CA GLY A 225 -7.43 -9.49 -5.93
C GLY A 225 -8.18 -10.45 -6.85
N THR A 226 -9.44 -10.17 -7.21
CA THR A 226 -10.30 -10.95 -8.11
C THR A 226 -10.92 -10.05 -9.16
N HIS A 227 -11.56 -10.64 -10.20
CA HIS A 227 -12.25 -9.87 -11.23
C HIS A 227 -13.37 -8.99 -10.64
N GLU A 228 -14.14 -9.54 -9.70
CA GLU A 228 -15.22 -8.85 -9.00
C GLU A 228 -14.68 -7.70 -8.17
N SER A 229 -13.67 -7.95 -7.32
CA SER A 229 -13.12 -6.90 -6.46
C SER A 229 -12.37 -5.80 -7.26
N LEU A 230 -11.76 -6.14 -8.39
CA LEU A 230 -11.18 -5.16 -9.31
C LEU A 230 -12.25 -4.25 -9.93
N LEU A 231 -13.37 -4.85 -10.36
CA LEU A 231 -14.51 -4.09 -10.90
C LEU A 231 -15.17 -3.22 -9.83
N GLU A 232 -15.36 -3.75 -8.62
CA GLU A 232 -15.90 -3.00 -7.47
C GLU A 232 -15.00 -1.81 -7.12
N ALA A 233 -13.68 -2.00 -7.06
CA ALA A 233 -12.72 -0.94 -6.82
C ALA A 233 -12.78 0.14 -7.90
N ALA A 234 -12.82 -0.25 -9.18
CA ALA A 234 -12.93 0.70 -10.29
C ALA A 234 -14.26 1.49 -10.25
N ASN A 235 -15.39 0.83 -9.93
CA ASN A 235 -16.68 1.50 -9.77
C ASN A 235 -16.68 2.45 -8.57
N PHE A 236 -16.12 2.05 -7.43
CA PHE A 236 -16.00 2.90 -6.25
C PHE A 236 -15.22 4.19 -6.58
N VAL A 237 -14.03 4.06 -7.16
CA VAL A 237 -13.20 5.20 -7.57
C VAL A 237 -13.95 6.12 -8.52
N ARG A 238 -14.57 5.56 -9.57
CA ARG A 238 -15.36 6.32 -10.55
C ARG A 238 -16.49 7.11 -9.90
N VAL A 239 -17.27 6.48 -9.02
CA VAL A 239 -18.42 7.13 -8.37
C VAL A 239 -17.96 8.28 -7.48
N VAL A 240 -16.92 8.07 -6.68
CA VAL A 240 -16.39 9.10 -5.77
C VAL A 240 -15.82 10.27 -6.57
N GLN A 241 -14.95 10.01 -7.55
CA GLN A 241 -14.34 11.05 -8.38
C GLN A 241 -15.39 11.87 -9.13
N ASN A 242 -16.36 11.22 -9.76
CA ASN A 242 -17.43 11.91 -10.49
C ASN A 242 -18.33 12.77 -9.59
N ARG A 243 -18.49 12.41 -8.31
CA ARG A 243 -19.30 13.17 -7.36
C ARG A 243 -18.56 14.33 -6.73
N GLN A 244 -17.28 14.17 -6.46
CA GLN A 244 -16.49 15.17 -5.74
C GLN A 244 -15.74 16.12 -6.69
N GLY A 245 -15.55 15.73 -7.96
CA GLY A 245 -14.70 16.47 -8.89
C GLY A 245 -13.20 16.42 -8.55
N LEU A 246 -12.82 15.47 -7.69
CA LEU A 246 -11.44 15.28 -7.24
C LEU A 246 -10.95 13.90 -7.61
N MET A 247 -9.69 13.75 -7.98
CA MET A 247 -9.10 12.44 -8.25
C MET A 247 -8.66 11.74 -6.96
N ILE A 248 -8.89 10.44 -6.89
CA ILE A 248 -8.32 9.58 -5.85
C ILE A 248 -6.95 9.13 -6.33
N ALA A 249 -5.93 9.25 -5.46
CA ALA A 249 -4.59 8.73 -5.71
C ALA A 249 -3.94 9.27 -7.00
N SER A 250 -3.94 10.61 -7.18
CA SER A 250 -3.12 11.30 -8.18
C SER A 250 -1.75 11.63 -7.58
N PRO A 251 -0.66 10.94 -7.96
CA PRO A 251 0.67 11.23 -7.44
C PRO A 251 1.11 12.68 -7.72
N GLU A 252 0.75 13.22 -8.88
CA GLU A 252 1.07 14.59 -9.31
C GLU A 252 0.42 15.64 -8.40
N GLU A 253 -0.88 15.48 -8.13
CA GLU A 253 -1.61 16.36 -7.21
C GLU A 253 -1.03 16.28 -5.81
N ILE A 254 -0.80 15.06 -5.30
CA ILE A 254 -0.25 14.84 -3.97
C ILE A 254 1.13 15.47 -3.86
N ALA A 255 2.01 15.27 -4.84
CA ALA A 255 3.34 15.87 -4.89
C ALA A 255 3.27 17.41 -4.84
N PHE A 256 2.35 18.02 -5.59
CA PHE A 256 2.14 19.44 -5.59
C PHE A 256 1.56 19.98 -4.26
N ARG A 257 0.50 19.33 -3.74
CA ARG A 257 -0.12 19.76 -2.48
C ARG A 257 0.80 19.57 -1.26
N ARG A 258 1.69 18.57 -1.31
CA ARG A 258 2.74 18.33 -0.31
C ARG A 258 3.98 19.21 -0.49
N GLY A 259 4.08 19.98 -1.57
CA GLY A 259 5.23 20.83 -1.86
C GLY A 259 6.48 20.05 -2.30
N TYR A 260 6.33 18.82 -2.78
CA TYR A 260 7.42 18.03 -3.34
C TYR A 260 7.81 18.55 -4.74
N VAL A 261 6.82 19.08 -5.47
CA VAL A 261 6.99 19.74 -6.76
C VAL A 261 6.32 21.13 -6.74
N ASN A 262 6.83 22.04 -7.53
CA ASN A 262 6.25 23.40 -7.68
C ASN A 262 5.24 23.46 -8.86
N ALA A 263 4.58 24.62 -9.02
CA ALA A 263 3.57 24.83 -10.07
C ALA A 263 4.11 24.63 -11.49
N ALA A 264 5.36 25.05 -11.76
CA ALA A 264 5.96 24.86 -13.08
C ALA A 264 6.22 23.38 -13.39
N GLN A 265 6.65 22.60 -12.39
CA GLN A 265 6.85 21.16 -12.51
C GLN A 265 5.53 20.43 -12.71
N LEU A 266 4.47 20.80 -11.95
CA LEU A 266 3.13 20.21 -12.14
C LEU A 266 2.59 20.51 -13.54
N ARG A 267 2.79 21.74 -14.06
CA ARG A 267 2.41 22.09 -15.42
C ARG A 267 3.14 21.24 -16.45
N THR A 268 4.45 21.03 -16.29
CA THR A 268 5.23 20.15 -17.18
C THR A 268 4.68 18.71 -17.18
N LEU A 269 4.27 18.19 -16.02
CA LEU A 269 3.65 16.85 -15.93
C LEU A 269 2.30 16.83 -16.66
N ALA A 270 1.46 17.85 -16.50
CA ALA A 270 0.18 17.95 -17.20
C ALA A 270 0.39 18.04 -18.73
N ASP A 271 1.32 18.87 -19.18
CA ASP A 271 1.65 19.03 -20.61
C ASP A 271 2.14 17.71 -21.24
N GLY A 272 2.84 16.87 -20.49
CA GLY A 272 3.25 15.53 -20.91
C GLY A 272 2.08 14.55 -21.15
N MET A 273 0.91 14.86 -20.62
CA MET A 273 -0.34 14.08 -20.76
C MET A 273 -1.42 14.89 -21.52
N ALA A 274 -1.05 15.88 -22.29
CA ALA A 274 -1.96 16.80 -22.95
C ALA A 274 -3.09 16.09 -23.73
N ASN A 275 -4.26 16.72 -23.79
CA ASN A 275 -5.50 16.19 -24.39
C ASN A 275 -6.12 15.01 -23.63
N THR A 276 -5.85 14.88 -22.35
CA THR A 276 -6.52 13.91 -21.47
C THR A 276 -7.27 14.60 -20.34
N ALA A 277 -8.36 14.01 -19.86
CA ALA A 277 -9.09 14.51 -18.69
C ALA A 277 -8.19 14.55 -17.43
N TYR A 278 -7.15 13.73 -17.38
CA TYR A 278 -6.20 13.74 -16.28
C TYR A 278 -5.34 15.01 -16.31
N ALA A 279 -4.83 15.42 -17.48
CA ALA A 279 -4.10 16.67 -17.64
C ALA A 279 -4.97 17.89 -17.33
N ASP A 280 -6.21 17.91 -17.82
CA ASP A 280 -7.18 19.00 -17.55
C ASP A 280 -7.40 19.15 -16.04
N TYR A 281 -7.55 18.05 -15.31
CA TYR A 281 -7.64 18.06 -13.85
C TYR A 281 -6.40 18.67 -13.17
N LEU A 282 -5.19 18.29 -13.58
CA LEU A 282 -3.96 18.85 -13.00
C LEU A 282 -3.83 20.37 -13.27
N LEU A 283 -4.26 20.83 -14.43
CA LEU A 283 -4.30 22.27 -14.76
C LEU A 283 -5.32 23.01 -13.89
N GLN A 284 -6.48 22.42 -13.64
CA GLN A 284 -7.49 22.96 -12.72
C GLN A 284 -6.93 23.14 -11.30
N ILE A 285 -6.17 22.14 -10.77
CA ILE A 285 -5.50 22.22 -9.46
C ILE A 285 -4.55 23.43 -9.36
N LEU A 286 -3.88 23.81 -10.46
CA LEU A 286 -3.03 24.99 -10.49
C LEU A 286 -3.84 26.31 -10.37
N GLU A 287 -5.02 26.36 -10.96
CA GLU A 287 -5.90 27.54 -10.93
C GLU A 287 -6.54 27.75 -9.55
N GLU A 288 -6.89 26.69 -8.83
CA GLU A 288 -7.48 26.78 -7.48
C GLU A 288 -6.57 27.45 -6.42
N ARG A 289 -5.26 27.50 -6.66
CA ARG A 289 -4.26 28.13 -5.77
C ARG A 289 -3.82 29.53 -6.22
N SER A 290 -4.32 30.00 -7.35
CA SER A 290 -4.07 31.35 -7.87
C SER A 290 -5.09 32.34 -7.32
#